data_7b60a103488a197ccff5c72df528a868
#
_entry.id   7b60a103488a197ccff5c72df528a868
#
_cell.length_a   1.000
_cell.length_b   1.000
_cell.length_c   1.000
_cell.angle_alpha   90.00
_cell.angle_beta   90.00
_cell.angle_gamma   90.00
#
_symmetry.space_group_name_H-M   'P 1'
#
loop_
_entity.id
_entity.type
_entity.pdbx_description
1 polymer ?
#
loop_
_entity_poly.entity_id
_entity_poly.type
_entity_poly.pdbx_seq_one_letter_code
_entity_poly.pdbx_strand_id
1 'polypeptide(L)'
;IAAGMAGGSTDAASAMFAINKLFNLGLSNRELMEQGVKIGADVPYCIMRGTALAEGIGEKLTRLAPMPFCHMVVAKPPINVSTKMVYDSLDSGAITKHPDIDGIIEAINEGSVIKIAERMGNVLEDVTIPLYPVIDKIKKDMISQGAYNAMMSGSGPTVFGIFPDEQTALNWKEYLKRQGDARQVYITETFN
;
A
#
# COMPACT_ATOMS: atom_id res chain seq x y z
N ILE A 1 1.77 -11.17 -9.03
CA ILE A 1 0.68 -11.87 -8.38
C ILE A 1 1.07 -12.04 -6.92
N ALA A 2 0.14 -11.84 -5.98
CA ALA A 2 0.35 -11.93 -4.53
C ALA A 2 1.49 -11.01 -4.01
N ALA A 3 1.39 -9.72 -4.26
CA ALA A 3 2.43 -8.75 -3.91
C ALA A 3 2.00 -7.70 -2.87
N GLY A 4 0.75 -7.70 -2.41
CA GLY A 4 0.23 -6.63 -1.53
C GLY A 4 0.04 -5.28 -2.23
N MET A 5 -0.07 -5.26 -3.57
CA MET A 5 -0.12 -4.05 -4.40
C MET A 5 -1.43 -3.96 -5.21
N ALA A 6 -2.48 -4.66 -4.80
CA ALA A 6 -3.81 -4.66 -5.44
C ALA A 6 -3.80 -4.82 -6.99
N GLY A 7 -2.80 -5.51 -7.56
CA GLY A 7 -2.64 -5.61 -9.02
C GLY A 7 -3.85 -6.22 -9.72
N GLY A 8 -4.38 -7.33 -9.22
CA GLY A 8 -5.59 -7.96 -9.76
C GLY A 8 -6.82 -7.05 -9.68
N SER A 9 -6.95 -6.28 -8.60
CA SER A 9 -8.03 -5.31 -8.42
C SER A 9 -7.90 -4.12 -9.39
N THR A 10 -6.67 -3.69 -9.68
CA THR A 10 -6.39 -2.67 -10.69
C THR A 10 -6.73 -3.16 -12.10
N ASP A 11 -6.39 -4.41 -12.43
CA ASP A 11 -6.75 -5.03 -13.71
C ASP A 11 -8.27 -5.13 -13.86
N ALA A 12 -8.98 -5.57 -12.81
CA ALA A 12 -10.44 -5.65 -12.80
C ALA A 12 -11.09 -4.26 -13.00
N ALA A 13 -10.65 -3.24 -12.25
CA ALA A 13 -11.13 -1.88 -12.41
C ALA A 13 -10.90 -1.34 -13.83
N SER A 14 -9.73 -1.59 -14.39
CA SER A 14 -9.38 -1.19 -15.76
C SER A 14 -10.27 -1.87 -16.81
N ALA A 15 -10.52 -3.16 -16.64
CA ALA A 15 -11.44 -3.91 -17.52
C ALA A 15 -12.87 -3.38 -17.41
N MET A 16 -13.35 -3.08 -16.20
CA MET A 16 -14.70 -2.50 -16.00
C MET A 16 -14.84 -1.14 -16.68
N PHE A 17 -13.83 -0.25 -16.56
CA PHE A 17 -13.82 1.02 -17.28
C PHE A 17 -13.82 0.82 -18.80
N ALA A 18 -12.99 -0.09 -19.30
CA ALA A 18 -12.90 -0.36 -20.75
C ALA A 18 -14.24 -0.89 -21.30
N ILE A 19 -14.88 -1.82 -20.61
CA ILE A 19 -16.19 -2.39 -21.00
C ILE A 19 -17.26 -1.30 -20.95
N ASN A 20 -17.33 -0.52 -19.87
CA ASN A 20 -18.29 0.58 -19.73
C ASN A 20 -18.18 1.56 -20.91
N LYS A 21 -16.96 1.94 -21.27
CA LYS A 21 -16.70 2.85 -22.40
C LYS A 21 -16.97 2.22 -23.76
N LEU A 22 -16.49 0.99 -23.99
CA LEU A 22 -16.58 0.30 -25.29
C LEU A 22 -18.03 0.02 -25.69
N PHE A 23 -18.84 -0.37 -24.72
CA PHE A 23 -20.26 -0.72 -24.95
C PHE A 23 -21.23 0.42 -24.63
N ASN A 24 -20.71 1.62 -24.33
CA ASN A 24 -21.51 2.80 -23.98
C ASN A 24 -22.58 2.53 -22.90
N LEU A 25 -22.20 1.79 -21.84
CA LEU A 25 -23.15 1.38 -20.79
C LEU A 25 -23.61 2.56 -19.92
N GLY A 26 -22.89 3.67 -19.92
CA GLY A 26 -23.25 4.89 -19.19
C GLY A 26 -23.17 4.79 -17.68
N LEU A 27 -22.50 3.75 -17.14
CA LEU A 27 -22.37 3.56 -15.69
C LEU A 27 -21.47 4.65 -15.08
N SER A 28 -21.95 5.24 -14.00
CA SER A 28 -21.18 6.16 -13.17
C SER A 28 -20.07 5.43 -12.38
N ASN A 29 -19.07 6.16 -11.90
CA ASN A 29 -18.04 5.58 -11.02
C ASN A 29 -18.64 4.91 -9.79
N ARG A 30 -19.73 5.46 -9.23
CA ARG A 30 -20.41 4.87 -8.08
C ARG A 30 -20.99 3.50 -8.43
N GLU A 31 -21.71 3.39 -9.55
CA GLU A 31 -22.25 2.09 -10.00
C GLU A 31 -21.16 1.09 -10.31
N LEU A 32 -20.06 1.52 -10.93
CA LEU A 32 -18.89 0.67 -11.14
C LEU A 32 -18.30 0.17 -9.81
N MET A 33 -18.18 1.03 -8.79
CA MET A 33 -17.71 0.64 -7.45
C MET A 33 -18.65 -0.37 -6.78
N GLU A 34 -19.97 -0.17 -6.86
CA GLU A 34 -20.98 -1.08 -6.34
C GLU A 34 -20.94 -2.48 -7.00
N GLN A 35 -20.57 -2.55 -8.28
CA GLN A 35 -20.34 -3.83 -8.95
C GLN A 35 -18.94 -4.37 -8.64
N GLY A 36 -17.94 -3.48 -8.54
CA GLY A 36 -16.55 -3.83 -8.32
C GLY A 36 -16.32 -4.58 -7.00
N VAL A 37 -17.03 -4.22 -5.94
CA VAL A 37 -16.91 -4.91 -4.65
C VAL A 37 -17.24 -6.40 -4.72
N LYS A 38 -18.09 -6.82 -5.67
CA LYS A 38 -18.44 -8.23 -5.91
C LYS A 38 -17.30 -9.03 -6.54
N ILE A 39 -16.34 -8.33 -7.16
CA ILE A 39 -15.13 -8.93 -7.75
C ILE A 39 -14.01 -9.00 -6.72
N GLY A 40 -13.85 -7.94 -5.91
CA GLY A 40 -12.84 -7.88 -4.86
C GLY A 40 -12.92 -6.60 -4.04
N ALA A 41 -12.53 -6.70 -2.77
CA ALA A 41 -12.62 -5.61 -1.80
C ALA A 41 -11.87 -4.33 -2.22
N ASP A 42 -10.72 -4.46 -2.89
CA ASP A 42 -9.89 -3.33 -3.33
C ASP A 42 -10.34 -2.72 -4.68
N VAL A 43 -11.26 -3.37 -5.43
CA VAL A 43 -11.70 -2.88 -6.75
C VAL A 43 -12.37 -1.52 -6.67
N PRO A 44 -13.24 -1.22 -5.69
CA PRO A 44 -13.83 0.10 -5.52
C PRO A 44 -12.76 1.21 -5.37
N TYR A 45 -11.72 0.97 -4.58
CA TYR A 45 -10.62 1.92 -4.44
C TYR A 45 -9.87 2.15 -5.76
N CYS A 46 -9.59 1.09 -6.50
CA CYS A 46 -8.95 1.19 -7.82
C CYS A 46 -9.80 1.99 -8.83
N ILE A 47 -11.13 1.97 -8.68
CA ILE A 47 -12.06 2.79 -9.47
C ILE A 47 -12.05 4.25 -8.97
N MET A 48 -12.10 4.47 -7.66
CA MET A 48 -12.15 5.80 -7.05
C MET A 48 -10.86 6.60 -7.25
N ARG A 49 -9.71 5.94 -7.09
CA ARG A 49 -8.34 6.53 -7.12
C ARG A 49 -8.11 7.64 -6.09
N GLY A 50 -6.87 8.10 -5.99
CA GLY A 50 -6.46 9.16 -5.07
C GLY A 50 -6.29 8.68 -3.64
N THR A 51 -6.40 9.58 -2.66
CA THR A 51 -6.24 9.28 -1.24
C THR A 51 -7.60 9.03 -0.60
N ALA A 52 -7.74 7.95 0.15
CA ALA A 52 -8.99 7.57 0.78
C ALA A 52 -8.80 6.88 2.13
N LEU A 53 -9.75 7.10 3.04
CA LEU A 53 -10.00 6.21 4.16
C LEU A 53 -10.86 5.05 3.66
N ALA A 54 -10.41 3.83 3.91
CA ALA A 54 -11.15 2.60 3.60
C ALA A 54 -11.56 1.90 4.90
N GLU A 55 -12.84 1.58 5.03
CA GLU A 55 -13.43 0.94 6.19
C GLU A 55 -14.19 -0.34 5.76
N GLY A 56 -14.63 -1.12 6.75
CA GLY A 56 -15.28 -2.40 6.49
C GLY A 56 -14.26 -3.43 5.99
N ILE A 57 -14.53 -4.10 4.86
CA ILE A 57 -13.57 -4.96 4.18
C ILE A 57 -12.73 -4.18 3.13
N GLY A 58 -12.86 -2.83 3.07
CA GLY A 58 -12.23 -1.93 2.11
C GLY A 58 -13.21 -1.28 1.13
N GLU A 59 -14.51 -1.56 1.24
CA GLU A 59 -15.54 -1.08 0.33
C GLU A 59 -16.13 0.28 0.70
N LYS A 60 -16.06 0.65 1.98
CA LYS A 60 -16.54 1.96 2.44
C LYS A 60 -15.43 2.99 2.32
N LEU A 61 -15.49 3.76 1.26
CA LEU A 61 -14.44 4.70 0.90
C LEU A 61 -14.86 6.14 1.16
N THR A 62 -14.08 6.83 1.98
CA THR A 62 -14.18 8.28 2.16
C THR A 62 -12.97 8.94 1.54
N ARG A 63 -13.21 9.81 0.54
CA ARG A 63 -12.13 10.57 -0.10
C ARG A 63 -11.50 11.54 0.88
N LEU A 64 -10.19 11.55 0.94
CA LEU A 64 -9.39 12.48 1.73
C LEU A 64 -8.74 13.55 0.85
N ALA A 65 -8.08 14.51 1.49
CA ALA A 65 -7.17 15.41 0.80
C ALA A 65 -6.09 14.61 0.06
N PRO A 66 -5.57 15.12 -1.07
CA PRO A 66 -4.50 14.44 -1.79
C PRO A 66 -3.27 14.22 -0.89
N MET A 67 -2.68 13.03 -0.98
CA MET A 67 -1.38 12.77 -0.36
C MET A 67 -0.37 13.81 -0.85
N PRO A 68 0.39 14.49 0.02
CA PRO A 68 1.42 15.42 -0.42
C PRO A 68 2.46 14.70 -1.27
N PHE A 69 3.11 15.46 -2.16
CA PHE A 69 4.19 14.92 -2.99
C PHE A 69 5.30 14.32 -2.13
N CYS A 70 5.67 13.08 -2.43
CA CYS A 70 6.82 12.43 -1.82
C CYS A 70 7.42 11.38 -2.73
N HIS A 71 8.71 11.12 -2.55
CA HIS A 71 9.43 10.04 -3.20
C HIS A 71 9.25 8.74 -2.40
N MET A 72 8.99 7.66 -3.10
CA MET A 72 8.82 6.34 -2.49
C MET A 72 9.70 5.30 -3.19
N VAL A 73 10.18 4.36 -2.40
CA VAL A 73 10.76 3.13 -2.95
C VAL A 73 9.87 1.96 -2.57
N VAL A 74 9.59 1.14 -3.57
CA VAL A 74 8.80 -0.09 -3.44
C VAL A 74 9.73 -1.26 -3.71
N ALA A 75 9.85 -2.17 -2.74
CA ALA A 75 10.73 -3.34 -2.81
C ALA A 75 9.95 -4.63 -2.57
N LYS A 76 10.07 -5.60 -3.47
CA LYS A 76 9.46 -6.91 -3.34
C LYS A 76 10.53 -7.98 -3.20
N PRO A 77 10.65 -8.65 -2.03
CA PRO A 77 11.50 -9.82 -1.87
C PRO A 77 11.02 -11.00 -2.73
N PRO A 78 11.90 -12.00 -3.01
CA PRO A 78 11.58 -13.15 -3.86
C PRO A 78 10.72 -14.22 -3.14
N ILE A 79 9.75 -13.78 -2.37
CA ILE A 79 8.81 -14.64 -1.64
C ILE A 79 7.37 -14.34 -2.03
N ASN A 80 6.47 -15.27 -1.72
CA ASN A 80 5.02 -15.10 -1.87
C ASN A 80 4.36 -15.28 -0.52
N VAL A 81 3.42 -14.40 -0.20
CA VAL A 81 2.62 -14.44 1.03
C VAL A 81 1.17 -14.67 0.67
N SER A 82 0.53 -15.61 1.32
CA SER A 82 -0.91 -15.85 1.16
C SER A 82 -1.69 -14.87 2.00
N THR A 83 -2.42 -13.96 1.35
CA THR A 83 -3.30 -13.00 2.04
C THR A 83 -4.29 -13.73 2.96
N LYS A 84 -4.91 -14.81 2.48
CA LYS A 84 -5.83 -15.62 3.28
C LYS A 84 -5.17 -16.13 4.55
N MET A 85 -3.98 -16.73 4.45
CA MET A 85 -3.27 -17.27 5.61
C MET A 85 -2.95 -16.17 6.64
N VAL A 86 -2.54 -14.98 6.20
CA VAL A 86 -2.25 -13.85 7.10
C VAL A 86 -3.50 -13.42 7.86
N TYR A 87 -4.63 -13.25 7.16
CA TYR A 87 -5.89 -12.89 7.82
C TYR A 87 -6.44 -13.99 8.72
N ASP A 88 -6.34 -15.25 8.31
CA ASP A 88 -6.78 -16.40 9.13
C ASP A 88 -5.91 -16.56 10.41
N SER A 89 -4.65 -16.09 10.37
CA SER A 89 -3.71 -16.13 11.49
C SER A 89 -3.76 -14.87 12.37
N LEU A 90 -4.47 -13.83 11.94
CA LEU A 90 -4.60 -12.59 12.70
C LEU A 90 -5.59 -12.79 13.83
N ASP A 91 -5.10 -12.83 15.07
CA ASP A 91 -5.95 -12.77 16.24
C ASP A 91 -6.33 -11.32 16.53
N SER A 92 -7.54 -10.93 16.13
CA SER A 92 -8.05 -9.58 16.35
C SER A 92 -8.15 -9.20 17.84
N GLY A 93 -8.26 -10.17 18.72
CA GLY A 93 -8.28 -9.96 20.18
C GLY A 93 -6.89 -9.69 20.76
N ALA A 94 -5.83 -10.10 20.07
CA ALA A 94 -4.45 -9.88 20.48
C ALA A 94 -3.81 -8.59 19.92
N ILE A 95 -4.52 -7.87 19.04
CA ILE A 95 -4.01 -6.60 18.51
C ILE A 95 -4.05 -5.55 19.62
N THR A 96 -2.88 -5.23 20.15
CA THR A 96 -2.72 -4.23 21.25
C THR A 96 -2.37 -2.83 20.75
N LYS A 97 -1.89 -2.71 19.49
CA LYS A 97 -1.53 -1.44 18.88
C LYS A 97 -2.26 -1.29 17.55
N HIS A 98 -3.09 -0.27 17.47
CA HIS A 98 -3.73 0.15 16.23
C HIS A 98 -2.97 1.35 15.65
N PRO A 99 -2.84 1.45 14.31
CA PRO A 99 -2.34 2.66 13.67
C PRO A 99 -3.17 3.88 14.06
N ASP A 100 -2.52 5.04 14.20
CA ASP A 100 -3.16 6.31 14.50
C ASP A 100 -3.84 6.88 13.24
N ILE A 101 -5.03 6.37 12.92
CA ILE A 101 -5.76 6.74 11.69
C ILE A 101 -6.15 8.21 11.69
N ASP A 102 -6.66 8.72 12.82
CA ASP A 102 -7.07 10.12 12.92
C ASP A 102 -5.88 11.05 12.76
N GLY A 103 -4.76 10.75 13.42
CA GLY A 103 -3.54 11.54 13.29
C GLY A 103 -2.90 11.45 11.89
N ILE A 104 -3.04 10.33 11.15
CA ILE A 104 -2.56 10.27 9.77
C ILE A 104 -3.45 11.10 8.84
N ILE A 105 -4.77 11.15 9.06
CA ILE A 105 -5.70 12.01 8.32
C ILE A 105 -5.38 13.49 8.57
N GLU A 106 -5.13 13.87 9.82
CA GLU A 106 -4.69 15.23 10.18
C GLU A 106 -3.38 15.59 9.47
N ALA A 107 -2.39 14.70 9.49
CA ALA A 107 -1.10 14.91 8.83
C ALA A 107 -1.23 15.05 7.30
N ILE A 108 -2.17 14.32 6.68
CA ILE A 108 -2.51 14.47 5.25
C ILE A 108 -3.10 15.85 5.00
N ASN A 109 -4.04 16.31 5.82
CA ASN A 109 -4.66 17.62 5.69
C ASN A 109 -3.65 18.77 5.90
N GLU A 110 -2.66 18.58 6.77
CA GLU A 110 -1.54 19.51 6.97
C GLU A 110 -0.52 19.47 5.81
N GLY A 111 -0.57 18.47 4.94
CA GLY A 111 0.42 18.27 3.87
C GLY A 111 1.81 17.85 4.40
N SER A 112 1.89 17.27 5.60
CA SER A 112 3.16 16.94 6.26
C SER A 112 3.59 15.48 6.00
N VAL A 113 4.45 15.26 5.01
CA VAL A 113 5.01 13.93 4.69
C VAL A 113 5.69 13.28 5.89
N ILE A 114 6.41 14.05 6.70
CA ILE A 114 7.12 13.53 7.89
C ILE A 114 6.11 13.01 8.91
N LYS A 115 5.10 13.80 9.26
CA LYS A 115 4.06 13.39 10.22
C LYS A 115 3.26 12.18 9.72
N ILE A 116 3.03 12.08 8.40
CA ILE A 116 2.40 10.90 7.79
C ILE A 116 3.30 9.68 8.01
N ALA A 117 4.58 9.79 7.66
CA ALA A 117 5.54 8.70 7.80
C ALA A 117 5.65 8.21 9.25
N GLU A 118 5.71 9.12 10.23
CA GLU A 118 5.77 8.79 11.66
C GLU A 118 4.56 7.98 12.16
N ARG A 119 3.39 8.16 11.53
CA ARG A 119 2.13 7.49 11.91
C ARG A 119 1.81 6.23 11.11
N MET A 120 2.63 5.90 10.11
CA MET A 120 2.44 4.67 9.34
C MET A 120 2.52 3.44 10.24
N GLY A 121 1.58 2.52 10.07
CA GLY A 121 1.54 1.24 10.78
C GLY A 121 0.67 0.23 10.07
N ASN A 122 1.03 -1.06 10.19
CA ASN A 122 0.30 -2.16 9.58
C ASN A 122 0.27 -3.35 10.55
N VAL A 123 -0.90 -3.62 11.13
CA VAL A 123 -1.10 -4.72 12.11
C VAL A 123 -0.80 -6.11 11.51
N LEU A 124 -0.88 -6.28 10.19
CA LEU A 124 -0.56 -7.55 9.53
C LEU A 124 0.94 -7.89 9.59
N GLU A 125 1.79 -6.91 9.91
CA GLU A 125 3.23 -7.13 10.13
C GLU A 125 3.49 -8.06 11.32
N ASP A 126 2.65 -8.02 12.35
CA ASP A 126 2.78 -8.88 13.54
C ASP A 126 2.62 -10.37 13.18
N VAL A 127 1.89 -10.68 12.12
CA VAL A 127 1.75 -12.04 11.59
C VAL A 127 2.83 -12.36 10.54
N THR A 128 3.04 -11.44 9.61
CA THR A 128 3.83 -11.75 8.41
C THR A 128 5.33 -11.70 8.67
N ILE A 129 5.82 -10.75 9.47
CA ILE A 129 7.25 -10.57 9.74
C ILE A 129 7.87 -11.79 10.47
N PRO A 130 7.25 -12.37 11.50
CA PRO A 130 7.78 -13.60 12.13
C PRO A 130 7.97 -14.77 11.15
N LEU A 131 7.08 -14.88 10.16
CA LEU A 131 7.15 -15.93 9.15
C LEU A 131 8.17 -15.60 8.04
N TYR A 132 8.38 -14.33 7.77
CA TYR A 132 9.22 -13.84 6.67
C TYR A 132 10.13 -12.69 7.12
N PRO A 133 11.20 -12.94 7.91
CA PRO A 133 12.06 -11.91 8.50
C PRO A 133 12.74 -10.96 7.51
N VAL A 134 12.84 -11.36 6.23
CA VAL A 134 13.39 -10.51 5.16
C VAL A 134 12.60 -9.21 4.99
N ILE A 135 11.30 -9.21 5.33
CA ILE A 135 10.44 -8.02 5.27
C ILE A 135 10.93 -6.98 6.28
N ASP A 136 11.16 -7.38 7.52
CA ASP A 136 11.70 -6.51 8.58
C ASP A 136 13.10 -6.00 8.25
N LYS A 137 13.95 -6.89 7.69
CA LYS A 137 15.28 -6.49 7.23
C LYS A 137 15.20 -5.36 6.21
N ILE A 138 14.38 -5.50 5.16
CA ILE A 138 14.20 -4.47 4.13
C ILE A 138 13.69 -3.16 4.75
N LYS A 139 12.70 -3.21 5.66
CA LYS A 139 12.19 -2.04 6.38
C LYS A 139 13.29 -1.32 7.14
N LYS A 140 14.06 -2.05 7.95
CA LYS A 140 15.16 -1.51 8.73
C LYS A 140 16.27 -0.91 7.86
N ASP A 141 16.57 -1.58 6.76
CA ASP A 141 17.55 -1.09 5.78
C ASP A 141 17.08 0.22 5.13
N MET A 142 15.79 0.34 4.75
CA MET A 142 15.23 1.60 4.24
C MET A 142 15.41 2.75 5.22
N ILE A 143 15.05 2.53 6.49
CA ILE A 143 15.14 3.54 7.55
C ILE A 143 16.61 3.90 7.81
N SER A 144 17.52 2.93 7.91
CA SER A 144 18.94 3.17 8.15
C SER A 144 19.63 3.94 7.02
N GLN A 145 19.08 3.90 5.81
CA GLN A 145 19.57 4.60 4.63
C GLN A 145 18.80 5.89 4.32
N GLY A 146 18.03 6.40 5.28
CA GLY A 146 17.45 7.74 5.24
C GLY A 146 15.98 7.84 4.84
N ALA A 147 15.25 6.73 4.74
CA ALA A 147 13.79 6.83 4.65
C ALA A 147 13.21 7.42 5.95
N TYR A 148 12.20 8.28 5.84
CA TYR A 148 11.45 8.77 7.00
C TYR A 148 10.78 7.63 7.76
N ASN A 149 10.24 6.66 7.04
CA ASN A 149 9.72 5.40 7.57
C ASN A 149 9.54 4.39 6.43
N ALA A 150 9.33 3.11 6.80
CA ALA A 150 9.04 2.02 5.87
C ALA A 150 8.00 1.08 6.45
N MET A 151 7.13 0.52 5.59
CA MET A 151 6.02 -0.32 5.99
C MET A 151 5.77 -1.43 4.96
N MET A 152 5.29 -2.57 5.41
CA MET A 152 4.77 -3.62 4.55
C MET A 152 3.43 -3.19 3.93
N SER A 153 3.23 -3.44 2.66
CA SER A 153 1.99 -3.14 1.94
C SER A 153 1.00 -4.30 2.04
N GLY A 154 -0.16 -4.03 2.64
CA GLY A 154 -1.21 -5.04 2.86
C GLY A 154 -0.69 -6.25 3.64
N SER A 155 -1.00 -7.46 3.19
CA SER A 155 -0.48 -8.71 3.77
C SER A 155 0.98 -9.02 3.37
N GLY A 156 1.61 -8.16 2.57
CA GLY A 156 2.96 -8.34 2.05
C GLY A 156 3.03 -9.17 0.75
N PRO A 157 4.25 -9.54 0.34
CA PRO A 157 5.53 -9.26 0.97
C PRO A 157 6.17 -7.92 0.59
N THR A 158 5.50 -7.10 -0.22
CA THR A 158 6.05 -5.82 -0.67
C THR A 158 6.23 -4.87 0.52
N VAL A 159 7.37 -4.19 0.53
CA VAL A 159 7.69 -3.11 1.47
C VAL A 159 7.80 -1.82 0.69
N PHE A 160 7.29 -0.74 1.24
CA PHE A 160 7.55 0.60 0.71
C PHE A 160 8.10 1.51 1.80
N GLY A 161 8.91 2.47 1.39
CA GLY A 161 9.43 3.51 2.27
C GLY A 161 9.26 4.89 1.65
N ILE A 162 9.07 5.90 2.49
CA ILE A 162 8.98 7.31 2.11
C ILE A 162 10.33 7.95 2.31
N PHE A 163 10.86 8.59 1.26
CA PHE A 163 12.18 9.19 1.26
C PHE A 163 12.10 10.72 1.17
N PRO A 164 13.12 11.43 1.73
CA PRO A 164 13.14 12.89 1.70
C PRO A 164 13.30 13.47 0.29
N ASP A 165 14.01 12.76 -0.58
CA ASP A 165 14.36 13.17 -1.93
C ASP A 165 14.66 11.98 -2.84
N GLU A 166 14.68 12.22 -4.14
CA GLU A 166 14.95 11.21 -5.16
C GLU A 166 16.36 10.62 -5.04
N GLN A 167 17.37 11.44 -4.71
CA GLN A 167 18.75 10.97 -4.64
C GLN A 167 18.94 9.96 -3.52
N THR A 168 18.35 10.19 -2.36
CA THR A 168 18.36 9.25 -1.22
C THR A 168 17.67 7.94 -1.61
N ALA A 169 16.53 8.03 -2.31
CA ALA A 169 15.82 6.86 -2.83
C ALA A 169 16.66 6.07 -3.85
N LEU A 170 17.36 6.75 -4.75
CA LEU A 170 18.26 6.13 -5.73
C LEU A 170 19.44 5.43 -5.06
N ASN A 171 20.06 6.08 -4.08
CA ASN A 171 21.17 5.50 -3.33
C ASN A 171 20.78 4.20 -2.64
N TRP A 172 19.58 4.18 -2.01
CA TRP A 172 19.06 2.97 -1.38
C TRP A 172 18.77 1.86 -2.39
N LYS A 173 18.20 2.20 -3.54
CA LYS A 173 17.93 1.21 -4.60
C LYS A 173 19.22 0.52 -5.07
N GLU A 174 20.30 1.27 -5.24
CA GLU A 174 21.60 0.71 -5.63
C GLU A 174 22.22 -0.13 -4.48
N TYR A 175 22.05 0.29 -3.23
CA TYR A 175 22.42 -0.50 -2.06
C TYR A 175 21.71 -1.85 -2.05
N LEU A 176 20.39 -1.86 -2.18
CA LEU A 176 19.58 -3.09 -2.12
C LEU A 176 19.88 -4.06 -3.25
N LYS A 177 20.16 -3.57 -4.46
CA LYS A 177 20.60 -4.42 -5.58
C LYS A 177 21.84 -5.25 -5.22
N ARG A 178 22.76 -4.67 -4.45
CA ARG A 178 23.99 -5.33 -4.00
C ARG A 178 23.71 -6.37 -2.92
N GLN A 179 22.69 -6.19 -2.09
CA GLN A 179 22.31 -7.11 -1.01
C GLN A 179 21.56 -8.35 -1.53
N GLY A 180 20.82 -8.23 -2.62
CA GLY A 180 20.04 -9.31 -3.20
C GLY A 180 18.74 -9.67 -2.45
N ASP A 181 18.35 -8.89 -1.44
CA ASP A 181 17.18 -9.17 -0.60
C ASP A 181 15.84 -8.92 -1.31
N ALA A 182 15.82 -8.13 -2.38
CA ALA A 182 14.62 -7.90 -3.17
C ALA A 182 14.84 -8.21 -4.65
N ARG A 183 13.85 -8.91 -5.23
CA ARG A 183 13.85 -9.23 -6.66
C ARG A 183 13.44 -8.04 -7.53
N GLN A 184 12.55 -7.22 -7.03
CA GLN A 184 12.00 -6.07 -7.74
C GLN A 184 12.10 -4.83 -6.85
N VAL A 185 12.66 -3.75 -7.39
CA VAL A 185 12.80 -2.47 -6.70
C VAL A 185 12.45 -1.35 -7.67
N TYR A 186 11.47 -0.57 -7.28
CA TYR A 186 10.97 0.56 -8.05
C TYR A 186 11.08 1.84 -7.23
N ILE A 187 11.42 2.94 -7.89
CA ILE A 187 11.27 4.29 -7.35
C ILE A 187 10.02 4.87 -8.01
N THR A 188 9.21 5.51 -7.23
CA THR A 188 7.97 6.15 -7.67
C THR A 188 7.70 7.38 -6.81
N GLU A 189 6.70 8.13 -7.21
CA GLU A 189 6.21 9.32 -6.53
C GLU A 189 4.72 9.17 -6.26
N THR A 190 4.20 9.97 -5.34
CA THR A 190 2.75 10.05 -5.15
C THR A 190 2.09 10.60 -6.41
N PHE A 191 1.00 9.96 -6.82
CA PHE A 191 0.17 10.39 -7.94
C PHE A 191 -1.23 10.72 -7.43
N ASN A 192 -1.72 11.94 -7.72
CA ASN A 192 -3.03 12.46 -7.32
C ASN A 192 -3.95 12.71 -8.51
#